data_1333221875890ad4c690bfa9b134cdbc
#
_entry.id   1333221875890ad4c690bfa9b134cdbc
#
_cell.length_a   1.000
_cell.length_b   1.000
_cell.length_c   1.000
_cell.angle_alpha   90.00
_cell.angle_beta   90.00
_cell.angle_gamma   90.00
#
_symmetry.space_group_name_H-M   'P 1'
#
loop_
_entity.id
_entity.type
_entity.pdbx_description
1 polymer ?
#
loop_
_entity_poly.entity_id
_entity_poly.type
_entity_poly.pdbx_seq_one_letter_code
_entity_poly.pdbx_strand_id
1 'polypeptide(L)'
;KWWSWGPEDGIRYAIEDKPKFPDFAMRKLGMDISGAKVIDDPRFEDLDVPASIAGEAMLSDLTGIVGEGHVITDAELRVVHGFGKGVRDLVRVRRGQLGRLPDIIVYPGSEDEVADVMRLALRTNAVLIPYGGGSNIVAALEAVPGEQRVVISCDMGRMNKVLELDEESGLALIEAGA
;
A
#
# COMPACT_ATOMS: atom_id res chain seq x y z
N LYS A 1 -0.75 -8.60 8.67
CA LYS A 1 -2.15 -8.21 8.37
C LYS A 1 -2.21 -7.51 7.03
N TRP A 2 -3.12 -7.90 6.16
CA TRP A 2 -3.27 -7.30 4.84
C TRP A 2 -3.57 -5.78 4.91
N TRP A 3 -4.34 -5.31 5.88
CA TRP A 3 -4.79 -3.92 6.00
C TRP A 3 -3.97 -3.06 6.97
N SER A 4 -3.10 -3.64 7.79
CA SER A 4 -2.44 -2.94 8.88
C SER A 4 -1.00 -3.42 9.10
N TRP A 5 -0.41 -3.03 10.22
CA TRP A 5 0.87 -3.47 10.71
C TRP A 5 0.78 -4.84 11.40
N GLY A 6 1.90 -5.57 11.36
CA GLY A 6 2.11 -6.79 12.12
C GLY A 6 1.53 -8.04 11.48
N PRO A 7 1.83 -9.20 12.07
CA PRO A 7 1.34 -10.49 11.58
C PRO A 7 -0.17 -10.63 11.78
N GLU A 8 -0.79 -11.56 11.06
CA GLU A 8 -2.24 -11.85 11.12
C GLU A 8 -2.70 -12.17 12.54
N ASP A 9 -1.93 -13.00 13.24
CA ASP A 9 -2.13 -13.44 14.63
C ASP A 9 -1.51 -12.49 15.66
N GLY A 10 -1.16 -11.28 15.25
CA GLY A 10 -0.43 -10.31 16.06
C GLY A 10 -1.13 -9.96 17.37
N ILE A 11 -0.31 -9.72 18.41
CA ILE A 11 -0.78 -9.35 19.74
C ILE A 11 -1.63 -8.07 19.65
N ARG A 12 -2.87 -8.15 20.14
CA ARG A 12 -3.71 -6.99 20.39
C ARG A 12 -3.27 -6.36 21.71
N TYR A 13 -2.96 -5.08 21.69
CA TYR A 13 -2.72 -4.33 22.92
C TYR A 13 -4.06 -4.07 23.60
N ALA A 14 -4.45 -4.95 24.52
CA ALA A 14 -5.67 -4.78 25.28
C ALA A 14 -5.51 -3.61 26.27
N ILE A 15 -6.51 -2.72 26.32
CA ILE A 15 -6.54 -1.61 27.28
C ILE A 15 -6.70 -2.15 28.71
N GLU A 16 -7.36 -3.29 28.82
CA GLU A 16 -7.62 -4.01 30.07
C GLU A 16 -6.34 -4.35 30.85
N ASP A 17 -5.26 -4.64 30.12
CA ASP A 17 -3.95 -4.94 30.71
C ASP A 17 -3.22 -3.69 31.23
N LYS A 18 -3.78 -2.51 31.03
CA LYS A 18 -3.20 -1.22 31.36
C LYS A 18 -4.16 -0.34 32.19
N PRO A 19 -4.46 -0.72 33.45
CA PRO A 19 -5.52 -0.08 34.24
C PRO A 19 -5.31 1.43 34.48
N LYS A 20 -4.07 1.93 34.37
CA LYS A 20 -3.77 3.36 34.51
C LYS A 20 -3.84 4.14 33.18
N PHE A 21 -4.04 3.46 32.06
CA PHE A 21 -4.03 4.12 30.75
C PHE A 21 -5.25 5.01 30.49
N PRO A 22 -6.50 4.65 30.89
CA PRO A 22 -7.64 5.54 30.77
C PRO A 22 -7.45 6.88 31.48
N ASP A 23 -6.96 6.85 32.73
CA ASP A 23 -6.69 8.08 33.51
C ASP A 23 -5.61 8.94 32.87
N PHE A 24 -4.57 8.29 32.29
CA PHE A 24 -3.52 8.99 31.55
C PHE A 24 -4.10 9.68 30.30
N ALA A 25 -4.93 8.97 29.51
CA ALA A 25 -5.57 9.51 28.30
C ALA A 25 -6.49 10.69 28.65
N MET A 26 -7.29 10.58 29.72
CA MET A 26 -8.14 11.67 30.19
C MET A 26 -7.31 12.90 30.57
N ARG A 27 -6.24 12.72 31.35
CA ARG A 27 -5.40 13.87 31.78
C ARG A 27 -4.63 14.54 30.65
N LYS A 28 -4.18 13.76 29.65
CA LYS A 28 -3.28 14.26 28.59
C LYS A 28 -4.01 14.68 27.33
N LEU A 29 -5.12 14.05 27.01
CA LEU A 29 -5.84 14.21 25.76
C LEU A 29 -7.28 14.71 25.95
N GLY A 30 -7.81 14.72 27.20
CA GLY A 30 -9.22 15.01 27.49
C GLY A 30 -10.17 13.95 26.95
N MET A 31 -9.67 12.72 26.69
CA MET A 31 -10.46 11.64 26.10
C MET A 31 -10.78 10.59 27.17
N ASP A 32 -12.06 10.33 27.38
CA ASP A 32 -12.51 9.18 28.16
C ASP A 32 -12.51 7.92 27.27
N ILE A 33 -11.57 7.03 27.55
CA ILE A 33 -11.44 5.75 26.86
C ILE A 33 -11.84 4.56 27.74
N SER A 34 -12.40 4.80 28.93
CA SER A 34 -12.80 3.73 29.87
C SER A 34 -13.84 2.78 29.29
N GLY A 35 -14.68 3.29 28.38
CA GLY A 35 -15.68 2.51 27.65
C GLY A 35 -15.26 2.05 26.26
N ALA A 36 -13.99 2.23 25.89
CA ALA A 36 -13.51 1.84 24.55
C ALA A 36 -13.56 0.32 24.39
N LYS A 37 -14.18 -0.13 23.30
CA LYS A 37 -14.25 -1.54 22.94
C LYS A 37 -13.23 -1.85 21.87
N VAL A 38 -12.63 -3.03 21.92
CA VAL A 38 -11.85 -3.58 20.82
C VAL A 38 -12.80 -3.79 19.64
N ILE A 39 -12.48 -3.17 18.51
CA ILE A 39 -13.20 -3.36 17.25
C ILE A 39 -12.50 -4.49 16.51
N ASP A 40 -13.27 -5.41 15.94
CA ASP A 40 -12.73 -6.50 15.12
C ASP A 40 -11.98 -5.96 13.90
N ASP A 41 -11.01 -6.74 13.44
CA ASP A 41 -10.30 -6.41 12.21
C ASP A 41 -11.26 -6.42 11.02
N PRO A 42 -11.10 -5.54 10.04
CA PRO A 42 -11.93 -5.55 8.85
C PRO A 42 -11.69 -6.82 8.05
N ARG A 43 -12.76 -7.44 7.57
CA ARG A 43 -12.67 -8.54 6.61
C ARG A 43 -12.73 -7.96 5.21
N PHE A 44 -11.93 -8.49 4.33
CA PHE A 44 -11.87 -8.00 2.94
C PHE A 44 -13.24 -8.14 2.24
N GLU A 45 -13.95 -9.23 2.50
CA GLU A 45 -15.25 -9.54 1.92
C GLU A 45 -16.36 -8.52 2.28
N ASP A 46 -16.15 -7.74 3.33
CA ASP A 46 -17.10 -6.71 3.76
C ASP A 46 -16.84 -5.36 3.06
N LEU A 47 -15.81 -5.26 2.22
CA LEU A 47 -15.43 -4.03 1.54
C LEU A 47 -16.08 -3.94 0.14
N ASP A 48 -16.66 -2.79 -0.16
CA ASP A 48 -17.11 -2.46 -1.52
C ASP A 48 -15.93 -1.89 -2.32
N VAL A 49 -15.21 -2.78 -3.00
CA VAL A 49 -14.00 -2.42 -3.75
C VAL A 49 -14.38 -1.98 -5.17
N PRO A 50 -14.10 -0.73 -5.55
CA PRO A 50 -14.39 -0.25 -6.91
C PRO A 50 -13.69 -1.10 -7.97
N ALA A 51 -14.38 -1.40 -9.07
CA ALA A 51 -13.79 -2.13 -10.19
C ALA A 51 -12.61 -1.35 -10.80
N SER A 52 -11.65 -2.08 -11.37
CA SER A 52 -10.59 -1.50 -12.20
C SER A 52 -11.21 -0.95 -13.50
N ILE A 53 -10.68 0.19 -13.95
CA ILE A 53 -11.04 0.79 -15.26
C ILE A 53 -9.97 0.49 -16.32
N ALA A 54 -8.96 -0.33 -16.01
CA ALA A 54 -7.93 -0.69 -16.97
C ALA A 54 -8.48 -1.56 -18.09
N GLY A 55 -8.23 -1.15 -19.33
CA GLY A 55 -8.60 -1.92 -20.52
C GLY A 55 -7.57 -3.00 -20.89
N GLU A 56 -8.00 -3.99 -21.66
CA GLU A 56 -7.18 -5.13 -22.09
C GLU A 56 -5.89 -4.71 -22.82
N ALA A 57 -5.93 -3.65 -23.61
CA ALA A 57 -4.74 -3.13 -24.31
C ALA A 57 -3.64 -2.70 -23.32
N MET A 58 -4.00 -2.00 -22.24
CA MET A 58 -3.07 -1.59 -21.18
C MET A 58 -2.49 -2.80 -20.47
N LEU A 59 -3.32 -3.79 -20.13
CA LEU A 59 -2.87 -5.03 -19.48
C LEU A 59 -1.91 -5.81 -20.38
N SER A 60 -2.22 -5.92 -21.67
CA SER A 60 -1.35 -6.58 -22.67
C SER A 60 -0.01 -5.88 -22.81
N ASP A 61 -0.01 -4.54 -22.93
CA ASP A 61 1.23 -3.75 -23.04
C ASP A 61 2.11 -3.92 -21.80
N LEU A 62 1.53 -3.85 -20.61
CA LEU A 62 2.26 -4.06 -19.36
C LEU A 62 2.80 -5.48 -19.25
N THR A 63 1.99 -6.48 -19.62
CA THR A 63 2.43 -7.89 -19.65
C THR A 63 3.59 -8.09 -20.62
N GLY A 64 3.59 -7.39 -21.75
CA GLY A 64 4.70 -7.41 -22.70
C GLY A 64 6.00 -6.83 -22.13
N ILE A 65 5.92 -5.92 -21.15
CA ILE A 65 7.08 -5.31 -20.50
C ILE A 65 7.60 -6.20 -19.35
N VAL A 66 6.74 -6.55 -18.39
CA VAL A 66 7.18 -7.18 -17.14
C VAL A 66 6.98 -8.71 -17.10
N GLY A 67 6.33 -9.27 -18.11
CA GLY A 67 6.02 -10.70 -18.24
C GLY A 67 4.71 -11.10 -17.57
N GLU A 68 4.23 -12.30 -17.95
CA GLU A 68 3.05 -12.92 -17.35
C GLU A 68 3.25 -13.13 -15.84
N GLY A 69 2.17 -12.93 -15.07
CA GLY A 69 2.18 -13.08 -13.61
C GLY A 69 2.70 -11.87 -12.84
N HIS A 70 3.17 -10.83 -13.53
CA HIS A 70 3.69 -9.59 -12.92
C HIS A 70 2.80 -8.38 -13.17
N VAL A 71 1.61 -8.56 -13.73
CA VAL A 71 0.55 -7.56 -13.90
C VAL A 71 -0.68 -8.06 -13.16
N ILE A 72 -1.08 -7.38 -12.11
CA ILE A 72 -2.13 -7.84 -11.19
C ILE A 72 -3.25 -6.83 -11.13
N THR A 73 -4.50 -7.34 -11.15
CA THR A 73 -5.72 -6.55 -10.98
C THR A 73 -6.59 -7.05 -9.83
N ASP A 74 -6.02 -7.92 -8.99
CA ASP A 74 -6.70 -8.47 -7.82
C ASP A 74 -7.17 -7.37 -6.88
N ALA A 75 -8.42 -7.49 -6.41
CA ALA A 75 -9.08 -6.44 -5.65
C ALA A 75 -8.42 -6.19 -4.29
N GLU A 76 -7.99 -7.23 -3.58
CA GLU A 76 -7.33 -7.09 -2.28
C GLU A 76 -5.97 -6.41 -2.44
N LEU A 77 -5.17 -6.85 -3.41
CA LEU A 77 -3.88 -6.22 -3.68
C LEU A 77 -4.02 -4.76 -4.11
N ARG A 78 -5.07 -4.41 -4.85
CA ARG A 78 -5.36 -3.01 -5.19
C ARG A 78 -5.67 -2.16 -3.96
N VAL A 79 -6.37 -2.71 -2.97
CA VAL A 79 -6.60 -2.03 -1.69
C VAL A 79 -5.28 -1.87 -0.93
N VAL A 80 -4.47 -2.92 -0.82
CA VAL A 80 -3.16 -2.89 -0.16
C VAL A 80 -2.26 -1.81 -0.75
N HIS A 81 -2.21 -1.70 -2.08
CA HIS A 81 -1.37 -0.73 -2.80
C HIS A 81 -1.95 0.69 -2.86
N GLY A 82 -3.21 0.88 -2.48
CA GLY A 82 -3.87 2.19 -2.45
C GLY A 82 -3.69 2.97 -1.14
N PHE A 83 -3.10 2.35 -0.13
CA PHE A 83 -2.97 2.96 1.20
C PHE A 83 -1.57 2.81 1.78
N GLY A 84 -1.13 3.85 2.49
CA GLY A 84 -0.01 3.76 3.39
C GLY A 84 -0.39 3.14 4.74
N LYS A 85 0.45 3.37 5.74
CA LYS A 85 0.26 2.85 7.10
C LYS A 85 0.09 3.98 8.14
N GLY A 86 -0.37 5.14 7.70
CA GLY A 86 -0.79 6.22 8.60
C GLY A 86 -2.06 5.87 9.37
N VAL A 87 -2.26 6.45 10.54
CA VAL A 87 -3.48 6.24 11.34
C VAL A 87 -4.74 6.56 10.52
N ARG A 88 -4.69 7.62 9.71
CA ARG A 88 -5.79 7.99 8.81
C ARG A 88 -6.10 6.88 7.81
N ASP A 89 -5.08 6.27 7.21
CA ASP A 89 -5.23 5.21 6.21
C ASP A 89 -5.86 3.97 6.85
N LEU A 90 -5.34 3.56 8.01
CA LEU A 90 -5.87 2.43 8.76
C LEU A 90 -7.35 2.62 9.16
N VAL A 91 -7.72 3.82 9.59
CA VAL A 91 -9.12 4.15 9.94
C VAL A 91 -10.02 4.11 8.71
N ARG A 92 -9.54 4.60 7.55
CA ARG A 92 -10.31 4.59 6.29
C ARG A 92 -10.55 3.18 5.78
N VAL A 93 -9.50 2.35 5.72
CA VAL A 93 -9.64 0.94 5.32
C VAL A 93 -10.62 0.22 6.25
N ARG A 94 -10.48 0.40 7.55
CA ARG A 94 -11.38 -0.20 8.55
C ARG A 94 -12.84 0.21 8.40
N ARG A 95 -13.10 1.41 7.82
CA ARG A 95 -14.44 1.94 7.57
C ARG A 95 -14.94 1.72 6.15
N GLY A 96 -14.21 1.01 5.31
CA GLY A 96 -14.55 0.83 3.90
C GLY A 96 -14.49 2.12 3.09
N GLN A 97 -13.77 3.15 3.55
CA GLN A 97 -13.64 4.45 2.87
C GLN A 97 -12.45 4.41 1.90
N LEU A 98 -12.55 3.57 0.87
CA LEU A 98 -11.43 3.24 0.01
C LEU A 98 -11.02 4.37 -0.95
N GLY A 99 -11.99 5.14 -1.47
CA GLY A 99 -11.70 6.21 -2.44
C GLY A 99 -11.20 5.65 -3.78
N ARG A 100 -10.27 6.37 -4.43
CA ARG A 100 -9.68 5.97 -5.71
C ARG A 100 -8.48 5.06 -5.46
N LEU A 101 -8.60 3.80 -5.90
CA LEU A 101 -7.55 2.77 -5.79
C LEU A 101 -6.74 2.70 -7.08
N PRO A 102 -5.53 2.11 -7.05
CA PRO A 102 -4.86 1.67 -8.27
C PRO A 102 -5.74 0.70 -9.07
N ASP A 103 -5.63 0.77 -10.38
CA ASP A 103 -6.32 -0.16 -11.28
C ASP A 103 -5.49 -1.41 -11.51
N ILE A 104 -4.16 -1.23 -11.56
CA ILE A 104 -3.17 -2.25 -11.89
C ILE A 104 -2.00 -2.15 -10.93
N ILE A 105 -1.48 -3.28 -10.51
CA ILE A 105 -0.18 -3.40 -9.86
C ILE A 105 0.77 -4.06 -10.86
N VAL A 106 1.95 -3.47 -11.05
CA VAL A 106 3.02 -4.05 -11.88
C VAL A 106 4.27 -4.28 -11.04
N TYR A 107 4.93 -5.38 -11.28
CA TYR A 107 6.15 -5.79 -10.59
C TYR A 107 7.32 -5.82 -11.58
N PRO A 108 8.00 -4.70 -11.86
CA PRO A 108 9.20 -4.72 -12.70
C PRO A 108 10.36 -5.43 -11.98
N GLY A 109 11.18 -6.15 -12.72
CA GLY A 109 12.34 -6.88 -12.20
C GLY A 109 13.68 -6.26 -12.59
N SER A 110 13.67 -5.13 -13.30
CA SER A 110 14.88 -4.42 -13.72
C SER A 110 14.62 -2.92 -13.94
N GLU A 111 15.68 -2.14 -13.98
CA GLU A 111 15.63 -0.70 -14.30
C GLU A 111 15.04 -0.45 -15.69
N ASP A 112 15.35 -1.32 -16.67
CA ASP A 112 14.81 -1.22 -18.02
C ASP A 112 13.29 -1.42 -18.03
N GLU A 113 12.79 -2.43 -17.31
CA GLU A 113 11.35 -2.65 -17.17
C GLU A 113 10.66 -1.47 -16.48
N VAL A 114 11.27 -0.87 -15.44
CA VAL A 114 10.75 0.36 -14.80
C VAL A 114 10.67 1.49 -15.82
N ALA A 115 11.74 1.71 -16.61
CA ALA A 115 11.79 2.75 -17.63
C ALA A 115 10.70 2.54 -18.71
N ASP A 116 10.46 1.29 -19.11
CA ASP A 116 9.43 0.96 -20.10
C ASP A 116 8.01 1.15 -19.55
N VAL A 117 7.76 0.77 -18.30
CA VAL A 117 6.49 1.08 -17.60
C VAL A 117 6.26 2.60 -17.53
N MET A 118 7.29 3.39 -17.20
CA MET A 118 7.21 4.85 -17.19
C MET A 118 6.88 5.42 -18.58
N ARG A 119 7.55 4.91 -19.64
CA ARG A 119 7.27 5.33 -21.02
C ARG A 119 5.84 5.00 -21.44
N LEU A 120 5.34 3.83 -21.05
CA LEU A 120 3.94 3.44 -21.30
C LEU A 120 2.98 4.37 -20.58
N ALA A 121 3.19 4.62 -19.30
CA ALA A 121 2.34 5.53 -18.53
C ALA A 121 2.27 6.94 -19.14
N LEU A 122 3.42 7.47 -19.61
CA LEU A 122 3.48 8.76 -20.32
C LEU A 122 2.68 8.75 -21.62
N ARG A 123 2.85 7.71 -22.46
CA ARG A 123 2.15 7.61 -23.76
C ARG A 123 0.64 7.48 -23.60
N THR A 124 0.20 6.80 -22.57
CA THR A 124 -1.22 6.51 -22.31
C THR A 124 -1.87 7.51 -21.36
N ASN A 125 -1.12 8.51 -20.91
CA ASN A 125 -1.57 9.47 -19.89
C ASN A 125 -2.07 8.78 -18.60
N ALA A 126 -1.48 7.64 -18.23
CA ALA A 126 -1.78 6.97 -16.97
C ALA A 126 -1.06 7.62 -15.79
N VAL A 127 -1.61 7.47 -14.60
CA VAL A 127 -0.94 7.84 -13.35
C VAL A 127 -0.05 6.69 -12.93
N LEU A 128 1.21 6.97 -12.58
CA LEU A 128 2.14 5.98 -12.05
C LEU A 128 2.52 6.35 -10.62
N ILE A 129 2.33 5.42 -9.70
CA ILE A 129 2.64 5.57 -8.28
C ILE A 129 3.67 4.51 -7.90
N PRO A 130 4.89 4.89 -7.48
CA PRO A 130 5.87 3.92 -7.01
C PRO A 130 5.47 3.34 -5.66
N TYR A 131 5.70 2.05 -5.49
CA TYR A 131 5.41 1.31 -4.28
C TYR A 131 6.65 0.48 -3.88
N GLY A 132 7.08 0.64 -2.63
CA GLY A 132 8.08 -0.21 -1.98
C GLY A 132 7.40 -1.08 -0.93
N GLY A 133 7.75 -0.90 0.35
CA GLY A 133 7.09 -1.62 1.45
C GLY A 133 5.71 -1.08 1.88
N GLY A 134 5.15 -0.08 1.21
CA GLY A 134 3.84 0.50 1.53
C GLY A 134 3.76 1.20 2.89
N SER A 135 4.88 1.48 3.54
CA SER A 135 4.94 1.94 4.93
C SER A 135 4.81 3.45 5.12
N ASN A 136 4.58 4.23 4.06
CA ASN A 136 4.46 5.68 4.19
C ASN A 136 3.24 6.09 5.03
N ILE A 137 3.32 7.26 5.68
CA ILE A 137 2.27 7.81 6.54
C ILE A 137 1.74 9.18 6.05
N VAL A 138 2.14 9.58 4.85
CA VAL A 138 1.85 10.91 4.27
C VAL A 138 0.92 10.83 3.06
N ALA A 139 0.20 9.72 2.90
CA ALA A 139 -0.72 9.45 1.80
C ALA A 139 -0.07 9.48 0.40
N ALA A 140 1.23 9.16 0.28
CA ALA A 140 1.95 9.18 -0.98
C ALA A 140 1.53 8.08 -1.97
N LEU A 141 0.82 7.04 -1.50
CA LEU A 141 0.29 5.96 -2.33
C LEU A 141 -1.14 6.23 -2.84
N GLU A 142 -1.80 7.26 -2.30
CA GLU A 142 -3.18 7.55 -2.68
C GLU A 142 -3.24 8.28 -4.02
N ALA A 143 -4.09 7.79 -4.92
CA ALA A 143 -4.50 8.57 -6.07
C ALA A 143 -5.38 9.76 -5.63
N VAL A 144 -5.28 10.88 -6.32
CA VAL A 144 -6.10 12.06 -6.00
C VAL A 144 -7.59 11.74 -6.14
N PRO A 145 -8.44 12.27 -5.25
CA PRO A 145 -9.88 12.07 -5.35
C PRO A 145 -10.41 12.55 -6.72
N GLY A 146 -11.22 11.70 -7.36
CA GLY A 146 -11.80 12.01 -8.66
C GLY A 146 -10.87 11.77 -9.86
N GLU A 147 -9.71 11.13 -9.68
CA GLU A 147 -8.83 10.74 -10.78
C GLU A 147 -9.55 9.79 -11.75
N GLN A 148 -9.61 10.19 -13.04
CA GLN A 148 -10.29 9.45 -14.11
C GLN A 148 -9.34 8.62 -14.96
N ARG A 149 -8.03 8.88 -14.88
CA ARG A 149 -7.02 8.13 -15.61
C ARG A 149 -6.80 6.75 -14.98
N VAL A 150 -6.26 5.83 -15.77
CA VAL A 150 -5.76 4.56 -15.20
C VAL A 150 -4.64 4.85 -14.22
N VAL A 151 -4.71 4.24 -13.04
CA VAL A 151 -3.70 4.36 -11.99
C VAL A 151 -2.94 3.05 -11.89
N ILE A 152 -1.63 3.11 -12.10
CA ILE A 152 -0.70 1.99 -12.02
C ILE A 152 0.12 2.13 -10.75
N SER A 153 0.08 1.12 -9.88
CA SER A 153 1.02 0.99 -8.77
C SER A 153 2.23 0.19 -9.25
N CYS A 154 3.43 0.77 -9.17
CA CYS A 154 4.68 0.16 -9.62
C CYS A 154 5.42 -0.39 -8.39
N ASP A 155 5.25 -1.67 -8.12
CA ASP A 155 5.82 -2.35 -6.94
C ASP A 155 7.23 -2.86 -7.25
N MET A 156 8.20 -2.36 -6.50
CA MET A 156 9.61 -2.68 -6.68
C MET A 156 10.05 -4.00 -6.02
N GLY A 157 9.12 -4.78 -5.46
CA GLY A 157 9.44 -5.98 -4.66
C GLY A 157 10.26 -7.07 -5.36
N ARG A 158 10.34 -7.08 -6.70
CA ARG A 158 11.25 -7.95 -7.46
C ARG A 158 12.69 -7.43 -7.51
N MET A 159 12.91 -6.15 -7.31
CA MET A 159 14.21 -5.49 -7.26
C MET A 159 14.67 -5.39 -5.81
N ASN A 160 15.11 -6.50 -5.22
CA ASN A 160 15.29 -6.64 -3.76
C ASN A 160 16.72 -7.12 -3.38
N LYS A 161 17.72 -6.82 -4.20
CA LYS A 161 19.10 -7.24 -3.96
C LYS A 161 19.89 -6.17 -3.22
N VAL A 162 20.81 -6.62 -2.37
CA VAL A 162 21.94 -5.80 -1.93
C VAL A 162 23.02 -5.89 -3.01
N LEU A 163 23.31 -4.76 -3.65
CA LEU A 163 24.22 -4.69 -4.79
C LEU A 163 25.68 -4.49 -4.36
N GLU A 164 25.90 -3.68 -3.33
CA GLU A 164 27.23 -3.35 -2.82
C GLU A 164 27.18 -3.10 -1.31
N LEU A 165 28.21 -3.51 -0.61
CA LEU A 165 28.46 -3.20 0.79
C LEU A 165 29.85 -2.59 0.92
N ASP A 166 29.91 -1.39 1.51
CA ASP A 166 31.16 -0.74 1.90
C ASP A 166 31.27 -0.79 3.43
N GLU A 167 32.02 -1.76 3.92
CA GLU A 167 32.19 -1.97 5.37
C GLU A 167 33.00 -0.83 6.02
N GLU A 168 33.88 -0.16 5.27
CA GLU A 168 34.72 0.92 5.81
C GLU A 168 33.89 2.17 6.08
N SER A 169 33.00 2.55 5.17
CA SER A 169 32.13 3.72 5.33
C SER A 169 30.78 3.39 5.97
N GLY A 170 30.43 2.10 6.10
CA GLY A 170 29.14 1.65 6.60
C GLY A 170 28.00 1.94 5.63
N LEU A 171 28.26 2.00 4.33
CA LEU A 171 27.27 2.23 3.27
C LEU A 171 26.87 0.94 2.58
N ALA A 172 25.66 0.93 2.04
CA ALA A 172 25.15 -0.13 1.18
C ALA A 172 24.40 0.45 -0.03
N LEU A 173 24.63 -0.14 -1.21
CA LEU A 173 23.79 0.07 -2.38
C LEU A 173 22.77 -1.06 -2.45
N ILE A 174 21.50 -0.70 -2.39
CA ILE A 174 20.38 -1.65 -2.28
C ILE A 174 19.32 -1.28 -3.31
N GLU A 175 18.75 -2.29 -3.96
CA GLU A 175 17.59 -2.09 -4.85
C GLU A 175 16.37 -1.58 -4.10
N ALA A 176 15.49 -0.85 -4.78
CA ALA A 176 14.38 -0.09 -4.15
C ALA A 176 13.27 -0.95 -3.52
N GLY A 177 13.26 -2.25 -3.78
CA GLY A 177 12.29 -3.20 -3.24
C GLY A 177 12.83 -4.10 -2.12
N ALA A 178 14.06 -3.86 -1.65
CA ALA A 178 14.70 -4.64 -0.58
C ALA A 178 14.24 -4.23 0.82
#